data_9c623577107836330cda85e19a994cdc
#
_entry.id   9c623577107836330cda85e19a994cdc
#
_cell.length_a   1.000
_cell.length_b   1.000
_cell.length_c   1.000
_cell.angle_alpha   90.00
_cell.angle_beta   90.00
_cell.angle_gamma   90.00
#
_symmetry.space_group_name_H-M   'P 1'
#
loop_
_entity.id
_entity.type
_entity.pdbx_description
1 polymer ?
#
loop_
_entity_poly.entity_id
_entity_poly.type
_entity_poly.pdbx_seq_one_letter_code
_entity_poly.pdbx_strand_id
1 'polypeptide(L)'
;MNLSTQDAMPVAEPVVVARELKQVYKISRGFLHPADHLQAVSGVSFTVQPGKTLAVVGESGCGKSTLARMVSLIETPTSGELLLGGVDVVKASPQQRHALRRTVQLVFQNPFGSLNPRKKIGTILESPLEINTELDAKSRAEQARAMLALVGLRPEHFDRYPHMFSGGQRQRIAIARALMLKPALIVADEPVSALDVSIQAQVLNLLADLQQELGLAYLFISHDLGVVRHIAHDVLVMYLGHAIEQGEKKTIFAQPLHPYTQALLASTPGIVGAGAAKKRIVLTGELPSPLSPPGGCVFSTRCPHVVAKCHSERPPLRELSGRQVACHLAEQFIQPA
;
A
#
# COMPACT_ATOMS: atom_id res chain seq x y z
N MET A 1 -23.20 -43.69 10.44
CA MET A 1 -23.29 -42.52 9.55
C MET A 1 -22.14 -41.61 9.89
N ASN A 2 -21.05 -41.70 9.13
CA ASN A 2 -19.84 -40.89 9.32
C ASN A 2 -20.07 -39.52 8.66
N LEU A 3 -20.08 -38.47 9.46
CA LEU A 3 -19.99 -37.09 8.99
C LEU A 3 -18.55 -36.86 8.50
N SER A 4 -18.44 -36.69 7.18
CA SER A 4 -17.20 -36.33 6.51
C SER A 4 -16.68 -34.99 7.02
N THR A 5 -15.48 -35.02 7.61
CA THR A 5 -14.63 -33.85 7.80
C THR A 5 -14.45 -33.17 6.42
N GLN A 6 -15.01 -31.99 6.25
CA GLN A 6 -14.69 -31.12 5.13
C GLN A 6 -13.20 -30.79 5.27
N ASP A 7 -12.40 -31.30 4.32
CA ASP A 7 -11.01 -30.90 4.14
C ASP A 7 -10.97 -29.37 3.90
N ALA A 8 -10.53 -28.63 4.91
CA ALA A 8 -10.23 -27.22 4.76
C ALA A 8 -9.12 -27.12 3.70
N MET A 9 -9.41 -26.49 2.58
CA MET A 9 -8.39 -26.19 1.56
C MET A 9 -7.20 -25.52 2.23
N PRO A 10 -5.96 -25.92 1.91
CA PRO A 10 -4.79 -25.31 2.52
C PRO A 10 -4.82 -23.80 2.25
N VAL A 11 -4.81 -23.00 3.32
CA VAL A 11 -4.73 -21.55 3.21
C VAL A 11 -3.39 -21.25 2.55
N ALA A 12 -3.42 -20.63 1.37
CA ALA A 12 -2.20 -20.27 0.65
C ALA A 12 -1.31 -19.40 1.54
N GLU A 13 0.00 -19.66 1.55
CA GLU A 13 0.94 -18.88 2.36
C GLU A 13 0.90 -17.39 1.93
N PRO A 14 0.91 -16.45 2.90
CA PRO A 14 0.93 -15.03 2.59
C PRO A 14 2.17 -14.64 1.76
N VAL A 15 1.99 -13.78 0.77
CA VAL A 15 3.10 -13.20 -0.02
C VAL A 15 3.95 -12.27 0.82
N VAL A 16 3.31 -11.52 1.73
CA VAL A 16 3.97 -10.63 2.71
C VAL A 16 3.47 -10.94 4.10
N VAL A 17 4.42 -11.07 5.04
CA VAL A 17 4.13 -11.02 6.47
C VAL A 17 5.01 -9.95 7.10
N ALA A 18 4.40 -8.95 7.68
CA ALA A 18 5.06 -7.89 8.44
C ALA A 18 4.69 -8.01 9.92
N ARG A 19 5.68 -8.00 10.82
CA ARG A 19 5.46 -8.04 12.26
C ARG A 19 6.26 -6.94 12.93
N GLU A 20 5.56 -6.05 13.62
CA GLU A 20 6.15 -4.94 14.40
C GLU A 20 7.19 -4.14 13.61
N LEU A 21 6.93 -3.87 12.31
CA LEU A 21 7.85 -3.10 11.48
C LEU A 21 8.05 -1.70 12.02
N LYS A 22 9.32 -1.29 12.16
CA LYS A 22 9.71 0.06 12.56
C LYS A 22 10.71 0.65 11.58
N GLN A 23 10.54 1.94 11.31
CA GLN A 23 11.51 2.73 10.56
C GLN A 23 11.75 4.06 11.25
N VAL A 24 13.00 4.26 11.66
CA VAL A 24 13.44 5.46 12.36
C VAL A 24 14.55 6.14 11.54
N TYR A 25 14.32 7.39 11.16
CA TYR A 25 15.33 8.20 10.49
C TYR A 25 16.05 9.10 11.49
N LYS A 26 17.37 9.17 11.38
CA LYS A 26 18.20 10.11 12.12
C LYS A 26 18.29 11.41 11.33
N ILE A 27 17.80 12.52 11.88
CA ILE A 27 17.84 13.84 11.27
C ILE A 27 18.91 14.67 11.99
N SER A 28 20.00 14.97 11.30
CA SER A 28 21.05 15.83 11.86
C SER A 28 20.59 17.28 11.91
N ARG A 29 20.76 17.94 13.08
CA ARG A 29 20.52 19.38 13.27
C ARG A 29 21.81 20.22 13.19
N GLY A 30 22.87 19.68 12.60
CA GLY A 30 24.18 20.30 12.54
C GLY A 30 25.16 19.74 13.56
N PHE A 31 26.39 20.28 13.58
CA PHE A 31 27.53 19.70 14.31
C PHE A 31 27.42 19.77 15.86
N LEU A 32 26.60 20.69 16.40
CA LEU A 32 26.51 20.95 17.84
C LEU A 32 25.21 20.45 18.49
N HIS A 33 24.31 19.83 17.75
CA HIS A 33 23.04 19.36 18.27
C HIS A 33 22.92 17.86 18.15
N PRO A 34 22.33 17.16 19.14
CA PRO A 34 21.99 15.75 18.99
C PRO A 34 21.01 15.55 17.82
N ALA A 35 21.15 14.42 17.12
CA ALA A 35 20.26 14.09 16.02
C ALA A 35 18.84 13.81 16.55
N ASP A 36 17.84 14.32 15.85
CA ASP A 36 16.44 13.93 16.09
C ASP A 36 16.17 12.53 15.52
N HIS A 37 15.20 11.87 16.12
CA HIS A 37 14.75 10.56 15.67
C HIS A 37 13.30 10.64 15.16
N LEU A 38 13.13 10.61 13.83
CA LEU A 38 11.83 10.59 13.19
C LEU A 38 11.33 9.14 13.10
N GLN A 39 10.29 8.81 13.86
CA GLN A 39 9.62 7.51 13.78
C GLN A 39 8.59 7.52 12.64
N ALA A 40 9.03 7.17 11.43
CA ALA A 40 8.15 7.17 10.26
C ALA A 40 7.19 5.98 10.24
N VAL A 41 7.61 4.83 10.78
CA VAL A 41 6.78 3.64 10.99
C VAL A 41 7.08 3.08 12.37
N SER A 42 6.04 2.78 13.16
CA SER A 42 6.14 2.49 14.59
C SER A 42 5.35 1.23 14.98
N GLY A 43 5.91 0.05 14.66
CA GLY A 43 5.32 -1.23 15.07
C GLY A 43 4.09 -1.61 14.23
N VAL A 44 4.18 -1.52 12.90
CA VAL A 44 3.09 -1.89 12.00
C VAL A 44 3.18 -3.37 11.65
N SER A 45 2.06 -4.10 11.84
CA SER A 45 1.93 -5.52 11.51
C SER A 45 0.78 -5.73 10.52
N PHE A 46 1.02 -6.53 9.47
CA PHE A 46 0.01 -6.87 8.47
C PHE A 46 0.42 -8.10 7.65
N THR A 47 -0.53 -8.64 6.89
CA THR A 47 -0.28 -9.70 5.90
C THR A 47 -0.89 -9.33 4.55
N VAL A 48 -0.29 -9.83 3.47
CA VAL A 48 -0.86 -9.73 2.12
C VAL A 48 -0.98 -11.13 1.55
N GLN A 49 -2.19 -11.54 1.23
CA GLN A 49 -2.48 -12.86 0.66
C GLN A 49 -2.28 -12.86 -0.87
N PRO A 50 -1.93 -14.02 -1.48
CA PRO A 50 -1.91 -14.15 -2.94
C PRO A 50 -3.26 -13.75 -3.55
N GLY A 51 -3.23 -13.05 -4.68
CA GLY A 51 -4.46 -12.60 -5.37
C GLY A 51 -5.29 -11.57 -4.59
N LYS A 52 -4.78 -10.99 -3.49
CA LYS A 52 -5.49 -9.99 -2.69
C LYS A 52 -4.78 -8.64 -2.70
N THR A 53 -5.57 -7.61 -2.44
CA THR A 53 -5.10 -6.23 -2.29
C THR A 53 -5.25 -5.78 -0.84
N LEU A 54 -4.13 -5.49 -0.17
CA LEU A 54 -4.13 -4.70 1.05
C LEU A 54 -3.97 -3.23 0.69
N ALA A 55 -4.98 -2.40 0.97
CA ALA A 55 -4.87 -0.96 0.81
C ALA A 55 -4.37 -0.31 2.10
N VAL A 56 -3.36 0.54 1.99
CA VAL A 56 -2.81 1.35 3.10
C VAL A 56 -3.28 2.79 2.91
N VAL A 57 -4.04 3.30 3.88
CA VAL A 57 -4.65 4.63 3.81
C VAL A 57 -4.28 5.50 5.01
N GLY A 58 -4.40 6.81 4.87
CA GLY A 58 -4.13 7.81 5.91
C GLY A 58 -3.66 9.13 5.32
N GLU A 59 -3.56 10.18 6.16
CA GLU A 59 -3.10 11.50 5.75
C GLU A 59 -1.66 11.49 5.21
N SER A 60 -1.30 12.53 4.44
CA SER A 60 0.09 12.70 3.96
C SER A 60 1.07 12.74 5.14
N GLY A 61 2.24 12.11 4.98
CA GLY A 61 3.26 12.06 6.03
C GLY A 61 3.03 11.02 7.14
N CYS A 62 1.95 10.21 7.11
CA CYS A 62 1.70 9.21 8.14
C CYS A 62 2.55 7.92 8.02
N GLY A 63 3.50 7.83 7.08
CA GLY A 63 4.43 6.69 6.96
C GLY A 63 4.12 5.69 5.84
N LYS A 64 3.06 5.88 5.03
CA LYS A 64 2.66 4.93 3.96
C LYS A 64 3.75 4.65 2.93
N SER A 65 4.36 5.70 2.37
CA SER A 65 5.43 5.53 1.36
C SER A 65 6.71 4.96 1.97
N THR A 66 6.97 5.20 3.27
CA THR A 66 8.05 4.51 3.99
C THR A 66 7.77 3.02 4.10
N LEU A 67 6.52 2.63 4.41
CA LEU A 67 6.09 1.23 4.43
C LEU A 67 6.26 0.60 3.04
N ALA A 68 5.86 1.31 1.97
CA ALA A 68 6.06 0.86 0.58
C ALA A 68 7.53 0.60 0.25
N ARG A 69 8.44 1.51 0.66
CA ARG A 69 9.89 1.37 0.40
C ARG A 69 10.49 0.17 1.14
N MET A 70 10.05 -0.11 2.36
CA MET A 70 10.49 -1.30 3.09
C MET A 70 10.03 -2.58 2.39
N VAL A 71 8.74 -2.67 2.03
CA VAL A 71 8.18 -3.86 1.38
C VAL A 71 8.76 -4.07 -0.02
N SER A 72 9.06 -2.99 -0.76
CA SER A 72 9.70 -3.06 -2.08
C SER A 72 11.23 -3.22 -2.04
N LEU A 73 11.82 -3.45 -0.85
CA LEU A 73 13.26 -3.68 -0.65
C LEU A 73 14.16 -2.48 -1.04
N ILE A 74 13.60 -1.28 -1.09
CA ILE A 74 14.36 -0.03 -1.27
C ILE A 74 15.04 0.35 0.03
N GLU A 75 14.33 0.19 1.16
CA GLU A 75 14.83 0.45 2.50
C GLU A 75 14.75 -0.81 3.36
N THR A 76 15.73 -0.99 4.24
CA THR A 76 15.69 -2.09 5.22
C THR A 76 15.01 -1.56 6.49
N PRO A 77 14.05 -2.26 7.08
CA PRO A 77 13.45 -1.87 8.36
C PRO A 77 14.51 -1.67 9.45
N THR A 78 14.32 -0.67 10.31
CA THR A 78 15.18 -0.45 11.48
C THR A 78 15.03 -1.59 12.49
N SER A 79 13.81 -2.12 12.64
CA SER A 79 13.49 -3.31 13.45
C SER A 79 12.14 -3.91 13.04
N GLY A 80 11.83 -5.08 13.61
CA GLY A 80 10.67 -5.88 13.25
C GLY A 80 11.04 -6.99 12.27
N GLU A 81 10.05 -7.75 11.81
CA GLU A 81 10.22 -8.85 10.88
C GLU A 81 9.44 -8.58 9.60
N LEU A 82 10.09 -8.77 8.44
CA LEU A 82 9.47 -8.69 7.13
C LEU A 82 9.79 -9.96 6.34
N LEU A 83 8.76 -10.78 6.11
CA LEU A 83 8.87 -11.98 5.28
C LEU A 83 8.25 -11.71 3.90
N LEU A 84 8.98 -12.04 2.85
CA LEU A 84 8.50 -12.05 1.47
C LEU A 84 8.62 -13.47 0.92
N GLY A 85 7.49 -14.09 0.58
CA GLY A 85 7.46 -15.50 0.18
C GLY A 85 8.13 -16.42 1.20
N GLY A 86 7.92 -16.18 2.50
CA GLY A 86 8.52 -16.94 3.61
C GLY A 86 9.98 -16.59 3.94
N VAL A 87 10.66 -15.74 3.17
CA VAL A 87 12.07 -15.37 3.41
C VAL A 87 12.17 -14.07 4.22
N ASP A 88 12.87 -14.09 5.35
CA ASP A 88 13.13 -12.90 6.18
C ASP A 88 14.08 -11.93 5.47
N VAL A 89 13.55 -10.77 5.07
CA VAL A 89 14.29 -9.74 4.33
C VAL A 89 15.47 -9.19 5.12
N VAL A 90 15.34 -9.09 6.45
CA VAL A 90 16.40 -8.50 7.31
C VAL A 90 17.58 -9.46 7.43
N LYS A 91 17.31 -10.75 7.57
CA LYS A 91 18.32 -11.81 7.71
C LYS A 91 18.84 -12.35 6.37
N ALA A 92 18.16 -12.03 5.26
CA ALA A 92 18.49 -12.53 3.93
C ALA A 92 19.92 -12.13 3.49
N SER A 93 20.62 -13.07 2.88
CA SER A 93 21.91 -12.82 2.20
C SER A 93 21.74 -11.86 1.01
N PRO A 94 22.81 -11.22 0.51
CA PRO A 94 22.75 -10.39 -0.69
C PRO A 94 22.14 -11.12 -1.90
N GLN A 95 22.45 -12.41 -2.09
CA GLN A 95 21.89 -13.23 -3.18
C GLN A 95 20.38 -13.45 -2.99
N GLN A 96 19.94 -13.77 -1.77
CA GLN A 96 18.52 -13.93 -1.47
C GLN A 96 17.77 -12.62 -1.67
N ARG A 97 18.31 -11.47 -1.22
CA ARG A 97 17.71 -10.15 -1.46
C ARG A 97 17.61 -9.82 -2.94
N HIS A 98 18.62 -10.19 -3.74
CA HIS A 98 18.57 -10.02 -5.19
C HIS A 98 17.44 -10.86 -5.81
N ALA A 99 17.30 -12.12 -5.40
CA ALA A 99 16.19 -12.98 -5.84
C ALA A 99 14.82 -12.40 -5.44
N LEU A 100 14.68 -11.92 -4.19
CA LEU A 100 13.44 -11.31 -3.70
C LEU A 100 13.03 -10.05 -4.48
N ARG A 101 14.00 -9.26 -5.01
CA ARG A 101 13.68 -8.10 -5.87
C ARG A 101 12.96 -8.48 -7.15
N ARG A 102 13.06 -9.72 -7.61
CA ARG A 102 12.29 -10.20 -8.75
C ARG A 102 10.85 -10.52 -8.38
N THR A 103 10.60 -10.91 -7.13
CA THR A 103 9.27 -11.29 -6.65
C THR A 103 8.42 -10.10 -6.21
N VAL A 104 9.05 -8.96 -5.91
CA VAL A 104 8.37 -7.71 -5.56
C VAL A 104 8.77 -6.58 -6.49
N GLN A 105 7.79 -5.90 -7.06
CA GLN A 105 8.02 -4.75 -7.95
C GLN A 105 7.24 -3.54 -7.47
N LEU A 106 7.75 -2.33 -7.79
CA LEU A 106 7.18 -1.05 -7.37
C LEU A 106 6.65 -0.27 -8.58
N VAL A 107 5.41 0.20 -8.46
CA VAL A 107 4.81 1.20 -9.34
C VAL A 107 4.76 2.53 -8.59
N PHE A 108 5.49 3.52 -9.08
CA PHE A 108 5.64 4.83 -8.44
C PHE A 108 4.43 5.75 -8.71
N GLN A 109 4.22 6.71 -7.82
CA GLN A 109 3.21 7.75 -7.88
C GLN A 109 3.27 8.59 -9.17
N ASN A 110 4.48 8.98 -9.59
CA ASN A 110 4.68 9.84 -10.75
C ASN A 110 5.22 9.03 -11.95
N PRO A 111 4.39 8.72 -12.95
CA PRO A 111 4.83 8.00 -14.14
C PRO A 111 5.84 8.80 -14.99
N PHE A 112 5.81 10.14 -14.91
CA PHE A 112 6.77 10.99 -15.62
C PHE A 112 8.20 10.83 -15.10
N GLY A 113 8.36 10.78 -13.77
CA GLY A 113 9.67 10.59 -13.13
C GLY A 113 10.16 9.14 -13.17
N SER A 114 9.26 8.18 -13.37
CA SER A 114 9.62 6.75 -13.34
C SER A 114 10.12 6.19 -14.66
N LEU A 115 9.85 6.84 -15.80
CA LEU A 115 10.26 6.41 -17.13
C LEU A 115 11.36 7.36 -17.66
N ASN A 116 12.53 6.82 -18.04
CA ASN A 116 13.60 7.62 -18.62
C ASN A 116 13.14 8.21 -19.98
N PRO A 117 12.99 9.55 -20.11
CA PRO A 117 12.43 10.17 -21.32
C PRO A 117 13.34 10.03 -22.54
N ARG A 118 14.61 9.69 -22.36
CA ARG A 118 15.61 9.52 -23.42
C ARG A 118 15.68 8.10 -23.97
N LYS A 119 14.98 7.14 -23.34
CA LYS A 119 14.94 5.73 -23.79
C LYS A 119 13.62 5.43 -24.48
N LYS A 120 13.65 4.59 -25.52
CA LYS A 120 12.43 4.04 -26.14
C LYS A 120 11.71 3.12 -25.17
N ILE A 121 10.40 2.95 -25.36
CA ILE A 121 9.55 2.10 -24.50
C ILE A 121 10.08 0.66 -24.47
N GLY A 122 10.47 0.11 -25.64
CA GLY A 122 11.07 -1.21 -25.72
C GLY A 122 12.27 -1.36 -24.77
N THR A 123 13.22 -0.45 -24.85
CA THR A 123 14.42 -0.47 -23.99
C THR A 123 14.06 -0.36 -22.48
N ILE A 124 13.01 0.42 -22.15
CA ILE A 124 12.53 0.54 -20.75
C ILE A 124 11.95 -0.78 -20.27
N LEU A 125 11.18 -1.49 -21.10
CA LEU A 125 10.54 -2.77 -20.76
C LEU A 125 11.56 -3.93 -20.78
N GLU A 126 12.52 -3.92 -21.67
CA GLU A 126 13.57 -4.96 -21.74
C GLU A 126 14.56 -4.89 -20.58
N SER A 127 14.82 -3.69 -20.03
CA SER A 127 15.83 -3.47 -18.98
C SER A 127 15.68 -4.36 -17.75
N PRO A 128 14.50 -4.61 -17.17
CA PRO A 128 14.35 -5.58 -16.08
C PRO A 128 14.77 -6.99 -16.47
N LEU A 129 14.44 -7.45 -17.68
CA LEU A 129 14.81 -8.77 -18.18
C LEU A 129 16.31 -8.87 -18.45
N GLU A 130 16.90 -7.83 -19.04
CA GLU A 130 18.34 -7.76 -19.33
C GLU A 130 19.20 -7.91 -18.07
N ILE A 131 18.77 -7.28 -16.96
CA ILE A 131 19.50 -7.31 -15.68
C ILE A 131 19.28 -8.64 -14.92
N ASN A 132 18.12 -9.27 -15.06
CA ASN A 132 17.70 -10.36 -14.18
C ASN A 132 17.56 -11.72 -14.86
N THR A 133 17.78 -11.83 -16.16
CA THR A 133 17.63 -13.09 -16.93
C THR A 133 18.72 -13.25 -17.98
N GLU A 134 18.90 -14.47 -18.46
CA GLU A 134 19.82 -14.82 -19.55
C GLU A 134 19.13 -14.79 -20.94
N LEU A 135 17.97 -14.16 -21.06
CA LEU A 135 17.21 -14.07 -22.31
C LEU A 135 17.98 -13.28 -23.36
N ASP A 136 17.96 -13.74 -24.60
CA ASP A 136 18.51 -13.01 -25.74
C ASP A 136 17.67 -11.76 -26.08
N ALA A 137 18.22 -10.86 -26.89
CA ALA A 137 17.58 -9.61 -27.25
C ALA A 137 16.25 -9.82 -27.99
N LYS A 138 16.13 -10.86 -28.83
CA LYS A 138 14.91 -11.17 -29.56
C LYS A 138 13.79 -11.58 -28.61
N SER A 139 14.09 -12.52 -27.72
CA SER A 139 13.12 -13.01 -26.70
C SER A 139 12.68 -11.90 -25.75
N ARG A 140 13.59 -10.98 -25.35
CA ARG A 140 13.23 -9.81 -24.54
C ARG A 140 12.28 -8.88 -25.27
N ALA A 141 12.56 -8.58 -26.56
CA ALA A 141 11.71 -7.71 -27.38
C ALA A 141 10.31 -8.33 -27.62
N GLU A 142 10.23 -9.64 -27.85
CA GLU A 142 8.95 -10.35 -27.99
C GLU A 142 8.12 -10.26 -26.69
N GLN A 143 8.72 -10.52 -25.53
CA GLN A 143 8.05 -10.39 -24.24
C GLN A 143 7.61 -8.95 -23.96
N ALA A 144 8.43 -7.95 -24.30
CA ALA A 144 8.06 -6.54 -24.12
C ALA A 144 6.86 -6.15 -25.01
N ARG A 145 6.79 -6.64 -26.25
CA ARG A 145 5.61 -6.41 -27.11
C ARG A 145 4.34 -7.10 -26.61
N ALA A 146 4.48 -8.34 -26.13
CA ALA A 146 3.38 -9.07 -25.49
C ALA A 146 2.87 -8.33 -24.24
N MET A 147 3.79 -7.80 -23.41
CA MET A 147 3.44 -7.03 -22.22
C MET A 147 2.73 -5.71 -22.56
N LEU A 148 3.13 -5.02 -23.65
CA LEU A 148 2.40 -3.85 -24.12
C LEU A 148 0.95 -4.21 -24.49
N ALA A 149 0.73 -5.31 -25.20
CA ALA A 149 -0.61 -5.77 -25.53
C ALA A 149 -1.43 -6.09 -24.26
N LEU A 150 -0.83 -6.75 -23.27
CA LEU A 150 -1.47 -7.11 -22.00
C LEU A 150 -1.99 -5.88 -21.23
N VAL A 151 -1.24 -4.76 -21.26
CA VAL A 151 -1.69 -3.52 -20.63
C VAL A 151 -2.56 -2.63 -21.53
N GLY A 152 -3.06 -3.17 -22.67
CA GLY A 152 -3.94 -2.48 -23.61
C GLY A 152 -3.25 -1.41 -24.46
N LEU A 153 -1.95 -1.56 -24.71
CA LEU A 153 -1.18 -0.72 -25.63
C LEU A 153 -0.82 -1.50 -26.90
N ARG A 154 -0.58 -0.78 -28.00
CA ARG A 154 -0.20 -1.41 -29.27
C ARG A 154 1.26 -1.87 -29.23
N PRO A 155 1.58 -3.07 -29.77
CA PRO A 155 2.99 -3.56 -29.85
C PRO A 155 3.92 -2.59 -30.59
N GLU A 156 3.42 -1.82 -31.56
CA GLU A 156 4.19 -0.81 -32.33
C GLU A 156 4.63 0.37 -31.46
N HIS A 157 4.06 0.53 -30.27
CA HIS A 157 4.52 1.53 -29.31
C HIS A 157 5.93 1.24 -28.74
N PHE A 158 6.45 0.04 -28.96
CA PHE A 158 7.79 -0.39 -28.56
C PHE A 158 8.90 0.59 -28.98
N ASP A 159 8.82 1.16 -30.20
CA ASP A 159 9.82 2.05 -30.75
C ASP A 159 9.63 3.54 -30.42
N ARG A 160 8.56 3.87 -29.69
CA ARG A 160 8.26 5.25 -29.31
C ARG A 160 8.93 5.67 -28.00
N TYR A 161 8.95 6.98 -27.75
CA TYR A 161 9.50 7.57 -26.53
C TYR A 161 8.37 7.94 -25.54
N PRO A 162 8.64 7.96 -24.20
CA PRO A 162 7.64 8.28 -23.18
C PRO A 162 6.88 9.59 -23.40
N HIS A 163 7.53 10.63 -23.91
CA HIS A 163 6.88 11.93 -24.15
C HIS A 163 5.77 11.91 -25.22
N MET A 164 5.70 10.85 -26.02
CA MET A 164 4.66 10.65 -27.05
C MET A 164 3.37 10.04 -26.51
N PHE A 165 3.28 9.81 -25.18
CA PHE A 165 2.15 9.14 -24.53
C PHE A 165 1.43 10.03 -23.55
N SER A 166 0.11 9.85 -23.42
CA SER A 166 -0.69 10.48 -22.36
C SER A 166 -0.28 9.99 -20.96
N GLY A 167 -0.71 10.68 -19.90
CA GLY A 167 -0.45 10.30 -18.53
C GLY A 167 -0.89 8.85 -18.20
N GLY A 168 -2.11 8.50 -18.61
CA GLY A 168 -2.64 7.13 -18.41
C GLY A 168 -1.90 6.06 -19.21
N GLN A 169 -1.47 6.38 -20.44
CA GLN A 169 -0.64 5.45 -21.22
C GLN A 169 0.74 5.26 -20.59
N ARG A 170 1.38 6.32 -20.06
CA ARG A 170 2.64 6.21 -19.32
C ARG A 170 2.48 5.37 -18.05
N GLN A 171 1.35 5.51 -17.36
CA GLN A 171 1.06 4.67 -16.19
C GLN A 171 0.93 3.19 -16.58
N ARG A 172 0.26 2.88 -17.69
CA ARG A 172 0.20 1.51 -18.22
C ARG A 172 1.58 0.98 -18.58
N ILE A 173 2.48 1.80 -19.12
CA ILE A 173 3.88 1.43 -19.40
C ILE A 173 4.64 1.17 -18.10
N ALA A 174 4.45 1.98 -17.05
CA ALA A 174 5.06 1.76 -15.74
C ALA A 174 4.59 0.45 -15.09
N ILE A 175 3.30 0.12 -15.22
CA ILE A 175 2.72 -1.17 -14.79
C ILE A 175 3.33 -2.31 -15.63
N ALA A 176 3.38 -2.17 -16.96
CA ALA A 176 4.00 -3.16 -17.85
C ALA A 176 5.46 -3.46 -17.43
N ARG A 177 6.24 -2.42 -17.16
CA ARG A 177 7.62 -2.57 -16.69
C ARG A 177 7.72 -3.38 -15.39
N ALA A 178 6.84 -3.11 -14.43
CA ALA A 178 6.81 -3.85 -13.17
C ALA A 178 6.44 -5.33 -13.38
N LEU A 179 5.62 -5.63 -14.38
CA LEU A 179 5.19 -7.00 -14.70
C LEU A 179 6.21 -7.82 -15.48
N MET A 180 7.25 -7.20 -16.07
CA MET A 180 8.24 -7.92 -16.91
C MET A 180 8.91 -9.09 -16.18
N LEU A 181 9.10 -9.01 -14.87
CA LEU A 181 9.70 -10.06 -14.05
C LEU A 181 8.69 -11.04 -13.47
N LYS A 182 7.39 -10.93 -13.83
CA LYS A 182 6.28 -11.76 -13.30
C LYS A 182 6.31 -11.82 -11.77
N PRO A 183 6.22 -10.67 -11.07
CA PRO A 183 6.32 -10.63 -9.62
C PRO A 183 5.10 -11.29 -8.96
N ALA A 184 5.27 -11.77 -7.72
CA ALA A 184 4.16 -12.22 -6.88
C ALA A 184 3.45 -11.03 -6.20
N LEU A 185 4.17 -9.92 -6.00
CA LEU A 185 3.68 -8.70 -5.34
C LEU A 185 4.00 -7.46 -6.16
N ILE A 186 3.01 -6.60 -6.33
CA ILE A 186 3.21 -5.23 -6.76
C ILE A 186 2.89 -4.28 -5.60
N VAL A 187 3.86 -3.46 -5.22
CA VAL A 187 3.66 -2.31 -4.36
C VAL A 187 3.28 -1.13 -5.25
N ALA A 188 2.09 -0.59 -5.09
CA ALA A 188 1.58 0.52 -5.88
C ALA A 188 1.45 1.76 -4.98
N ASP A 189 2.42 2.67 -5.07
CA ASP A 189 2.45 3.90 -4.27
C ASP A 189 1.72 5.02 -5.02
N GLU A 190 0.47 5.29 -4.63
CA GLU A 190 -0.43 6.28 -5.23
C GLU A 190 -0.50 6.23 -6.78
N PRO A 191 -0.69 5.06 -7.39
CA PRO A 191 -0.44 4.86 -8.83
C PRO A 191 -1.41 5.62 -9.76
N VAL A 192 -2.47 6.23 -9.22
CA VAL A 192 -3.49 6.93 -10.01
C VAL A 192 -3.70 8.38 -9.57
N SER A 193 -2.99 8.87 -8.55
CA SER A 193 -3.23 10.20 -7.94
C SER A 193 -3.00 11.38 -8.89
N ALA A 194 -2.14 11.22 -9.90
CA ALA A 194 -1.81 12.26 -10.89
C ALA A 194 -2.63 12.17 -12.19
N LEU A 195 -3.70 11.34 -12.20
CA LEU A 195 -4.52 11.09 -13.39
C LEU A 195 -5.93 11.66 -13.23
N ASP A 196 -6.56 12.03 -14.34
CA ASP A 196 -7.97 12.40 -14.37
C ASP A 196 -8.88 11.23 -13.97
N VAL A 197 -10.05 11.52 -13.39
CA VAL A 197 -10.98 10.53 -12.81
C VAL A 197 -11.33 9.40 -13.78
N SER A 198 -11.60 9.73 -15.06
CA SER A 198 -11.93 8.74 -16.09
C SER A 198 -10.75 7.81 -16.41
N ILE A 199 -9.54 8.35 -16.42
CA ILE A 199 -8.31 7.59 -16.66
C ILE A 199 -7.94 6.77 -15.42
N GLN A 200 -8.17 7.29 -14.21
CA GLN A 200 -8.02 6.53 -12.96
C GLN A 200 -8.85 5.23 -13.00
N ALA A 201 -10.14 5.34 -13.37
CA ALA A 201 -11.02 4.18 -13.45
C ALA A 201 -10.49 3.11 -14.44
N GLN A 202 -9.98 3.54 -15.60
CA GLN A 202 -9.39 2.62 -16.59
C GLN A 202 -8.13 1.92 -16.07
N VAL A 203 -7.26 2.62 -15.32
CA VAL A 203 -6.05 2.02 -14.74
C VAL A 203 -6.40 1.09 -13.58
N LEU A 204 -7.40 1.43 -12.77
CA LEU A 204 -7.88 0.57 -11.68
C LEU A 204 -8.49 -0.73 -12.21
N ASN A 205 -9.31 -0.65 -13.27
CA ASN A 205 -9.85 -1.85 -13.92
C ASN A 205 -8.73 -2.72 -14.49
N LEU A 206 -7.75 -2.11 -15.18
CA LEU A 206 -6.57 -2.85 -15.66
C LEU A 206 -5.84 -3.58 -14.51
N LEU A 207 -5.63 -2.92 -13.36
CA LEU A 207 -4.98 -3.56 -12.21
C LEU A 207 -5.82 -4.72 -11.65
N ALA A 208 -7.16 -4.59 -11.62
CA ALA A 208 -8.05 -5.65 -11.19
C ALA A 208 -8.03 -6.85 -12.16
N ASP A 209 -8.06 -6.60 -13.47
CA ASP A 209 -7.98 -7.62 -14.51
C ASP A 209 -6.64 -8.38 -14.41
N LEU A 210 -5.53 -7.66 -14.32
CA LEU A 210 -4.19 -8.23 -14.15
C LEU A 210 -4.07 -9.05 -12.85
N GLN A 211 -4.73 -8.62 -11.78
CA GLN A 211 -4.78 -9.39 -10.52
C GLN A 211 -5.45 -10.74 -10.72
N GLN A 212 -6.59 -10.77 -11.40
CA GLN A 212 -7.34 -12.01 -11.66
C GLN A 212 -6.59 -12.92 -12.62
N GLU A 213 -6.03 -12.36 -13.70
CA GLU A 213 -5.35 -13.14 -14.74
C GLU A 213 -4.02 -13.73 -14.26
N LEU A 214 -3.24 -12.96 -13.48
CA LEU A 214 -1.88 -13.32 -13.08
C LEU A 214 -1.76 -13.75 -11.61
N GLY A 215 -2.86 -13.75 -10.83
CA GLY A 215 -2.83 -14.09 -9.40
C GLY A 215 -2.03 -13.11 -8.53
N LEU A 216 -1.89 -11.85 -8.96
CA LEU A 216 -1.04 -10.86 -8.31
C LEU A 216 -1.55 -10.44 -6.93
N ALA A 217 -0.64 -10.30 -5.97
CA ALA A 217 -0.91 -9.58 -4.74
C ALA A 217 -0.59 -8.08 -4.91
N TYR A 218 -1.37 -7.21 -4.28
CA TYR A 218 -1.09 -5.77 -4.23
C TYR A 218 -0.94 -5.25 -2.80
N LEU A 219 0.11 -4.47 -2.55
CA LEU A 219 0.14 -3.49 -1.48
C LEU A 219 -0.15 -2.13 -2.12
N PHE A 220 -1.36 -1.62 -1.93
CA PHE A 220 -1.87 -0.44 -2.63
C PHE A 220 -1.95 0.76 -1.69
N ILE A 221 -1.14 1.79 -1.92
CA ILE A 221 -1.15 3.01 -1.13
C ILE A 221 -2.02 4.05 -1.82
N SER A 222 -2.95 4.64 -1.06
CA SER A 222 -3.79 5.73 -1.54
C SER A 222 -4.23 6.64 -0.39
N HIS A 223 -4.45 7.89 -0.70
CA HIS A 223 -5.18 8.83 0.15
C HIS A 223 -6.65 8.97 -0.29
N ASP A 224 -7.04 8.42 -1.43
CA ASP A 224 -8.40 8.43 -1.96
C ASP A 224 -9.13 7.14 -1.59
N LEU A 225 -10.13 7.25 -0.69
CA LEU A 225 -10.94 6.13 -0.23
C LEU A 225 -11.94 5.63 -1.29
N GLY A 226 -12.29 6.43 -2.27
CA GLY A 226 -13.06 6.01 -3.43
C GLY A 226 -12.31 4.99 -4.26
N VAL A 227 -11.03 5.25 -4.52
CA VAL A 227 -10.10 4.32 -5.18
C VAL A 227 -9.94 3.04 -4.36
N VAL A 228 -9.74 3.17 -3.05
CA VAL A 228 -9.59 2.02 -2.14
C VAL A 228 -10.85 1.15 -2.12
N ARG A 229 -12.03 1.76 -2.09
CA ARG A 229 -13.31 1.04 -2.17
C ARG A 229 -13.42 0.16 -3.42
N HIS A 230 -12.84 0.60 -4.53
CA HIS A 230 -12.86 -0.15 -5.79
C HIS A 230 -11.91 -1.36 -5.76
N ILE A 231 -10.63 -1.17 -5.40
CA ILE A 231 -9.59 -2.19 -5.60
C ILE A 231 -9.25 -3.04 -4.37
N ALA A 232 -9.51 -2.54 -3.14
CA ALA A 232 -9.07 -3.22 -1.92
C ALA A 232 -9.91 -4.46 -1.58
N HIS A 233 -9.26 -5.43 -0.95
CA HIS A 233 -9.88 -6.54 -0.21
C HIS A 233 -9.83 -6.22 1.28
N ASP A 234 -8.65 -5.84 1.78
CA ASP A 234 -8.38 -5.45 3.14
C ASP A 234 -7.84 -4.02 3.20
N VAL A 235 -8.07 -3.34 4.32
CA VAL A 235 -7.65 -1.96 4.53
C VAL A 235 -6.84 -1.85 5.82
N LEU A 236 -5.70 -1.18 5.75
CA LEU A 236 -4.87 -0.77 6.87
C LEU A 236 -4.90 0.76 6.96
N VAL A 237 -5.47 1.31 8.02
CA VAL A 237 -5.53 2.75 8.29
C VAL A 237 -4.33 3.13 9.15
N MET A 238 -3.52 4.07 8.65
CA MET A 238 -2.33 4.56 9.35
C MET A 238 -2.47 6.01 9.80
N TYR A 239 -1.97 6.32 10.99
CA TYR A 239 -1.86 7.67 11.52
C TYR A 239 -0.54 7.83 12.29
N LEU A 240 0.27 8.85 11.99
CA LEU A 240 1.58 9.13 12.60
C LEU A 240 2.46 7.87 12.80
N GLY A 241 2.63 7.08 11.75
CA GLY A 241 3.47 5.88 11.76
C GLY A 241 2.83 4.64 12.39
N HIS A 242 1.62 4.73 12.93
CA HIS A 242 0.94 3.62 13.60
C HIS A 242 -0.23 3.07 12.79
N ALA A 243 -0.44 1.76 12.86
CA ALA A 243 -1.70 1.14 12.47
C ALA A 243 -2.76 1.47 13.52
N ILE A 244 -3.90 2.04 13.11
CA ILE A 244 -4.98 2.42 14.02
C ILE A 244 -6.26 1.63 13.82
N GLU A 245 -6.51 1.16 12.60
CA GLU A 245 -7.61 0.24 12.31
C GLU A 245 -7.24 -0.60 11.09
N GLN A 246 -7.52 -1.92 11.13
CA GLN A 246 -7.22 -2.85 10.05
C GLN A 246 -8.26 -3.96 9.97
N GLY A 247 -8.69 -4.31 8.76
CA GLY A 247 -9.64 -5.40 8.55
C GLY A 247 -10.16 -5.46 7.12
N GLU A 248 -11.15 -6.33 6.90
CA GLU A 248 -11.82 -6.45 5.61
C GLU A 248 -12.44 -5.11 5.20
N LYS A 249 -12.30 -4.74 3.92
CA LYS A 249 -12.84 -3.49 3.36
C LYS A 249 -14.31 -3.29 3.70
N LYS A 250 -15.14 -4.33 3.52
CA LYS A 250 -16.58 -4.23 3.79
C LYS A 250 -16.85 -3.83 5.23
N THR A 251 -16.13 -4.43 6.17
CA THR A 251 -16.27 -4.19 7.61
C THR A 251 -15.84 -2.77 7.99
N ILE A 252 -14.68 -2.32 7.49
CA ILE A 252 -14.15 -0.97 7.77
C ILE A 252 -15.07 0.13 7.19
N PHE A 253 -15.54 -0.06 5.94
CA PHE A 253 -16.38 0.96 5.28
C PHE A 253 -17.81 1.00 5.80
N ALA A 254 -18.37 -0.13 6.25
CA ALA A 254 -19.72 -0.18 6.81
C ALA A 254 -19.78 0.46 8.20
N GLN A 255 -18.83 0.15 9.07
CA GLN A 255 -18.83 0.57 10.46
C GLN A 255 -17.41 0.79 10.99
N PRO A 256 -16.77 1.94 10.70
CA PRO A 256 -15.46 2.28 11.25
C PRO A 256 -15.53 2.45 12.77
N LEU A 257 -14.59 1.83 13.51
CA LEU A 257 -14.57 1.87 14.97
C LEU A 257 -13.55 2.88 15.54
N HIS A 258 -12.60 3.34 14.71
CA HIS A 258 -11.69 4.40 15.14
C HIS A 258 -12.19 5.78 14.70
N PRO A 259 -12.24 6.81 15.57
CA PRO A 259 -12.74 8.14 15.21
C PRO A 259 -12.04 8.80 14.02
N TYR A 260 -10.76 8.53 13.81
CA TYR A 260 -10.02 8.99 12.63
C TYR A 260 -10.53 8.31 11.35
N THR A 261 -10.76 7.00 11.36
CA THR A 261 -11.33 6.27 10.22
C THR A 261 -12.73 6.80 9.86
N GLN A 262 -13.53 7.09 10.89
CA GLN A 262 -14.86 7.72 10.71
C GLN A 262 -14.75 9.07 10.01
N ALA A 263 -13.79 9.91 10.43
CA ALA A 263 -13.57 11.22 9.84
C ALA A 263 -13.05 11.13 8.39
N LEU A 264 -12.12 10.21 8.12
CA LEU A 264 -11.63 9.96 6.75
C LEU A 264 -12.78 9.55 5.81
N LEU A 265 -13.61 8.59 6.23
CA LEU A 265 -14.75 8.12 5.43
C LEU A 265 -15.82 9.22 5.26
N ALA A 266 -16.10 10.02 6.30
CA ALA A 266 -17.04 11.13 6.25
C ALA A 266 -16.59 12.29 5.35
N SER A 267 -15.28 12.44 5.13
CA SER A 267 -14.71 13.47 4.24
C SER A 267 -14.75 13.10 2.76
N THR A 268 -15.01 11.82 2.43
CA THR A 268 -14.95 11.32 1.04
C THR A 268 -16.35 11.36 0.41
N PRO A 269 -16.55 12.15 -0.67
CA PRO A 269 -17.82 12.21 -1.36
C PRO A 269 -18.25 10.83 -1.92
N GLY A 270 -19.56 10.51 -1.81
CA GLY A 270 -20.13 9.30 -2.42
C GLY A 270 -19.86 7.97 -1.68
N ILE A 271 -19.13 7.98 -0.57
CA ILE A 271 -18.96 6.78 0.27
C ILE A 271 -20.12 6.60 1.26
N VAL A 272 -20.61 7.69 1.80
CA VAL A 272 -21.80 7.68 2.68
C VAL A 272 -23.04 7.64 1.79
N GLY A 273 -23.89 6.62 1.95
CA GLY A 273 -25.10 6.43 1.13
C GLY A 273 -26.00 7.68 1.10
N ALA A 274 -26.65 7.90 -0.04
CA ALA A 274 -27.44 9.08 -0.39
C ALA A 274 -28.68 9.36 0.52
N GLY A 275 -28.81 8.73 1.67
CA GLY A 275 -29.98 8.86 2.56
C GLY A 275 -29.69 9.40 3.96
N ALA A 276 -28.45 9.51 4.38
CA ALA A 276 -28.13 10.03 5.71
C ALA A 276 -27.21 11.24 5.57
N ALA A 277 -27.72 12.43 5.87
CA ALA A 277 -26.91 13.62 6.14
C ALA A 277 -26.10 13.38 7.44
N LYS A 278 -25.12 12.43 7.40
CA LYS A 278 -24.15 12.34 8.50
C LYS A 278 -23.38 13.65 8.53
N LYS A 279 -23.47 14.34 9.66
CA LYS A 279 -22.68 15.55 9.91
C LYS A 279 -21.24 15.31 9.49
N ARG A 280 -20.74 16.14 8.57
CA ARG A 280 -19.35 16.13 8.16
C ARG A 280 -18.48 16.26 9.41
N ILE A 281 -17.73 15.21 9.74
CA ILE A 281 -16.76 15.25 10.84
C ILE A 281 -15.56 16.03 10.33
N VAL A 282 -15.45 17.30 10.74
CA VAL A 282 -14.29 18.13 10.42
C VAL A 282 -13.24 17.85 11.49
N LEU A 283 -12.10 17.30 11.08
CA LEU A 283 -10.96 17.17 11.98
C LEU A 283 -10.41 18.56 12.28
N THR A 284 -10.51 18.98 13.52
CA THR A 284 -9.95 20.24 14.02
C THR A 284 -8.52 20.02 14.55
N GLY A 285 -7.69 21.05 14.50
CA GLY A 285 -6.30 21.01 14.96
C GLY A 285 -5.30 20.60 13.88
N GLU A 286 -4.06 21.01 14.07
CA GLU A 286 -2.93 20.68 13.20
C GLU A 286 -2.47 19.23 13.40
N LEU A 287 -1.87 18.64 12.37
CA LEU A 287 -1.25 17.33 12.46
C LEU A 287 -0.05 17.45 13.44
N PRO A 288 0.01 16.63 14.50
CA PRO A 288 1.15 16.65 15.41
C PRO A 288 2.46 16.35 14.68
N SER A 289 3.55 16.97 15.17
CA SER A 289 4.85 16.70 14.59
C SER A 289 5.26 15.23 14.81
N PRO A 290 5.68 14.53 13.75
CA PRO A 290 6.18 13.16 13.90
C PRO A 290 7.52 13.07 14.66
N LEU A 291 8.18 14.21 14.91
CA LEU A 291 9.38 14.31 15.77
C LEU A 291 9.02 14.31 17.27
N SER A 292 7.79 14.73 17.60
CA SER A 292 7.30 14.78 18.99
C SER A 292 5.84 14.30 19.02
N PRO A 293 5.60 13.01 18.78
CA PRO A 293 4.25 12.46 18.78
C PRO A 293 3.66 12.47 20.20
N PRO A 294 2.31 12.51 20.34
CA PRO A 294 1.64 12.40 21.63
C PRO A 294 2.08 11.14 22.40
N GLY A 295 2.28 11.27 23.72
CA GLY A 295 2.73 10.17 24.57
C GLY A 295 1.72 9.03 24.72
N GLY A 296 0.42 9.34 24.66
CA GLY A 296 -0.67 8.35 24.68
C GLY A 296 -1.16 7.98 23.29
N CYS A 297 -2.49 8.02 23.09
CA CYS A 297 -3.10 7.81 21.78
C CYS A 297 -2.59 8.85 20.77
N VAL A 298 -2.05 8.40 19.65
CA VAL A 298 -1.48 9.29 18.62
C VAL A 298 -2.50 10.27 18.01
N PHE A 299 -3.78 9.94 18.08
CA PHE A 299 -4.87 10.78 17.60
C PHE A 299 -5.50 11.68 18.68
N SER A 300 -5.04 11.63 19.95
CA SER A 300 -5.64 12.32 21.10
C SER A 300 -5.83 13.82 20.89
N THR A 301 -4.91 14.51 20.22
CA THR A 301 -4.96 15.97 19.99
C THR A 301 -6.04 16.42 19.00
N ARG A 302 -6.59 15.50 18.18
CA ARG A 302 -7.59 15.78 17.15
C ARG A 302 -8.87 14.95 17.32
N CYS A 303 -8.92 14.10 18.35
CA CYS A 303 -10.04 13.21 18.58
C CYS A 303 -11.21 13.95 19.25
N PRO A 304 -12.43 13.98 18.65
CA PRO A 304 -13.59 14.61 19.26
C PRO A 304 -14.12 13.85 20.49
N HIS A 305 -13.65 12.61 20.71
CA HIS A 305 -14.05 11.73 21.81
C HIS A 305 -12.91 11.49 22.80
N VAL A 306 -11.92 12.38 22.85
CA VAL A 306 -10.74 12.20 23.71
C VAL A 306 -11.16 12.15 25.20
N VAL A 307 -10.57 11.19 25.93
CA VAL A 307 -10.73 11.05 27.39
C VAL A 307 -9.35 11.07 28.07
N ALA A 308 -9.30 11.23 29.39
CA ALA A 308 -8.05 11.36 30.14
C ALA A 308 -7.06 10.22 29.84
N LYS A 309 -7.54 8.97 29.74
CA LYS A 309 -6.73 7.81 29.38
C LYS A 309 -6.03 7.93 28.04
N CYS A 310 -6.62 8.62 27.06
CA CYS A 310 -6.02 8.83 25.74
C CYS A 310 -4.75 9.70 25.77
N HIS A 311 -4.56 10.54 26.79
CA HIS A 311 -3.37 11.36 26.93
C HIS A 311 -2.19 10.60 27.56
N SER A 312 -2.47 9.63 28.43
CA SER A 312 -1.45 8.90 29.20
C SER A 312 -1.09 7.54 28.63
N GLU A 313 -2.04 6.85 27.98
CA GLU A 313 -1.86 5.48 27.50
C GLU A 313 -2.10 5.37 26.00
N ARG A 314 -1.23 4.61 25.31
CA ARG A 314 -1.45 4.23 23.92
C ARG A 314 -2.36 3.01 23.87
N PRO A 315 -3.52 3.08 23.14
CA PRO A 315 -4.35 1.92 22.97
C PRO A 315 -3.63 0.85 22.14
N PRO A 316 -3.61 -0.42 22.58
CA PRO A 316 -3.08 -1.50 21.76
C PRO A 316 -4.00 -1.75 20.56
N LEU A 317 -3.40 -2.19 19.45
CA LEU A 317 -4.16 -2.73 18.32
C LEU A 317 -4.74 -4.09 18.73
N ARG A 318 -6.06 -4.18 18.90
CA ARG A 318 -6.75 -5.36 19.42
C ARG A 318 -7.89 -5.79 18.51
N GLU A 319 -8.20 -7.06 18.51
CA GLU A 319 -9.30 -7.60 17.74
C GLU A 319 -10.65 -7.22 18.36
N LEU A 320 -11.55 -6.68 17.53
CA LEU A 320 -12.90 -6.29 17.91
C LEU A 320 -13.82 -6.34 16.69
N SER A 321 -14.91 -7.10 16.77
CA SER A 321 -15.93 -7.20 15.70
C SER A 321 -15.34 -7.51 14.33
N GLY A 322 -14.41 -8.50 14.24
CA GLY A 322 -13.81 -8.98 13.00
C GLY A 322 -12.79 -8.02 12.36
N ARG A 323 -12.21 -7.11 13.15
CA ARG A 323 -11.13 -6.21 12.74
C ARG A 323 -10.19 -5.91 13.89
N GLN A 324 -9.02 -5.35 13.58
CA GLN A 324 -8.11 -4.83 14.59
C GLN A 324 -8.29 -3.32 14.72
N VAL A 325 -8.36 -2.79 15.95
CA VAL A 325 -8.54 -1.36 16.21
C VAL A 325 -7.76 -0.91 17.44
N ALA A 326 -7.09 0.24 17.33
CA ALA A 326 -6.30 0.88 18.39
C ALA A 326 -7.06 2.09 18.98
N CYS A 327 -8.17 1.84 19.67
CA CYS A 327 -8.96 2.87 20.34
C CYS A 327 -9.46 2.38 21.69
N HIS A 328 -9.36 3.24 22.74
CA HIS A 328 -9.88 2.93 24.08
C HIS A 328 -11.41 2.90 24.13
N LEU A 329 -12.08 3.58 23.19
CA LEU A 329 -13.53 3.76 23.15
C LEU A 329 -14.17 2.99 21.98
N ALA A 330 -13.47 2.06 21.35
CA ALA A 330 -13.93 1.39 20.12
C ALA A 330 -15.30 0.72 20.30
N GLU A 331 -15.59 0.15 21.47
CA GLU A 331 -16.86 -0.51 21.79
C GLU A 331 -18.06 0.43 21.71
N GLN A 332 -17.87 1.72 21.99
CA GLN A 332 -18.94 2.71 21.94
C GLN A 332 -19.42 3.01 20.50
N PHE A 333 -18.61 2.64 19.50
CA PHE A 333 -18.91 2.85 18.09
C PHE A 333 -19.50 1.61 17.41
N ILE A 334 -19.65 0.50 18.15
CA ILE A 334 -20.36 -0.69 17.66
C ILE A 334 -21.86 -0.38 17.65
N GLN A 335 -22.45 -0.33 16.45
CA GLN A 335 -23.90 -0.24 16.33
C GLN A 335 -24.49 -1.63 16.56
N PRO A 336 -25.58 -1.74 17.35
CA PRO A 336 -26.31 -2.99 17.40
C PRO A 336 -26.84 -3.36 16.01
N ALA A 337 -26.78 -4.66 15.71
CA ALA A 337 -27.20 -5.24 14.45
C ALA A 337 -28.69 -5.04 14.18
#